data_d740c2684262c1740473ba8c6ba15a30
#
_entry.id   d740c2684262c1740473ba8c6ba15a30
#
_cell.length_a   1.000
_cell.length_b   1.000
_cell.length_c   1.000
_cell.angle_alpha   90.00
_cell.angle_beta   90.00
_cell.angle_gamma   90.00
#
_symmetry.space_group_name_H-M   'P 1'
#
loop_
_entity.id
_entity.type
_entity.pdbx_description
1 polymer ?
#
loop_
_entity_poly.entity_id
_entity_poly.type
_entity_poly.pdbx_seq_one_letter_code
_entity_poly.pdbx_strand_id
1 'polypeptide(L)'
;MGGRVVNPQCIKMQCDSMLKGISKVTEATEKINSTLDSFTSNGNLSGNWYVHACTHMMGVKKIVHGLSSLGDIVKTDCNTLIDAVGDEILREDDINDDISKHKNIIKGIDTSLLLYMLLMISIPDISAVVSNTMNTLRHSKEVELNVINVLENKIRKIDEIEAATKDLFLEYGNLISLMNTGLSALATSTANGFNLPANQNWMKEIDEAINTATAKALENAKGKYDITHAFSKDPVNLSSGNFIYEKNDLVIDGKSPLVFGRFYNSINTYKGAFGNRWNHSFEVKLLVERNVAGKESAKIIREDGREESFTFIGEEGVVNFGASLGKLMKSSSGYVYETEAGTKYIFNFKGQYMPIYKKKRQKSHIYRLVV
;
A
#
# COMPACT_ATOMS: atom_id res chain seq x y z
N MET A 1 -21.42 -15.56 7.16
CA MET A 1 -20.08 -15.56 6.54
C MET A 1 -19.10 -15.61 7.70
N GLY A 2 -18.08 -16.48 7.66
CA GLY A 2 -17.06 -16.48 8.73
C GLY A 2 -16.22 -15.22 8.63
N GLY A 3 -15.68 -14.76 9.77
CA GLY A 3 -14.80 -13.59 9.82
C GLY A 3 -13.48 -13.80 9.08
N ARG A 4 -12.79 -12.71 8.83
CA ARG A 4 -11.49 -12.71 8.12
C ARG A 4 -10.42 -13.41 8.98
N VAL A 5 -9.52 -14.13 8.31
CA VAL A 5 -8.39 -14.79 8.98
C VAL A 5 -7.10 -14.43 8.25
N VAL A 6 -6.15 -13.84 8.97
CA VAL A 6 -4.79 -13.62 8.50
C VAL A 6 -3.89 -14.67 9.15
N ASN A 7 -3.33 -15.56 8.33
CA ASN A 7 -2.37 -16.57 8.78
C ASN A 7 -1.03 -16.37 8.05
N PRO A 8 -0.05 -15.68 8.66
CA PRO A 8 1.22 -15.38 8.05
C PRO A 8 2.01 -16.61 7.59
N GLN A 9 1.95 -17.70 8.34
CA GLN A 9 2.66 -18.92 7.98
C GLN A 9 2.15 -19.51 6.67
N CYS A 10 0.82 -19.62 6.52
CA CYS A 10 0.21 -20.13 5.29
C CYS A 10 0.54 -19.21 4.09
N ILE A 11 0.46 -17.90 4.28
CA ILE A 11 0.76 -16.92 3.25
C ILE A 11 2.22 -17.00 2.81
N LYS A 12 3.16 -17.02 3.77
CA LYS A 12 4.59 -17.17 3.50
C LYS A 12 4.90 -18.46 2.73
N MET A 13 4.31 -19.58 3.13
CA MET A 13 4.48 -20.86 2.43
C MET A 13 3.97 -20.80 0.98
N GLN A 14 2.83 -20.15 0.73
CA GLN A 14 2.31 -19.98 -0.63
C GLN A 14 3.23 -19.08 -1.46
N CYS A 15 3.65 -17.93 -0.93
CA CYS A 15 4.58 -17.05 -1.60
C CYS A 15 5.92 -17.74 -1.90
N ASP A 16 6.48 -18.47 -0.95
CA ASP A 16 7.73 -19.24 -1.16
C ASP A 16 7.57 -20.28 -2.30
N SER A 17 6.41 -20.94 -2.39
CA SER A 17 6.12 -21.88 -3.46
C SER A 17 6.06 -21.17 -4.83
N MET A 18 5.41 -20.01 -4.89
CA MET A 18 5.35 -19.17 -6.10
C MET A 18 6.75 -18.69 -6.51
N LEU A 19 7.55 -18.19 -5.56
CA LEU A 19 8.91 -17.70 -5.80
C LEU A 19 9.83 -18.81 -6.33
N LYS A 20 9.72 -20.03 -5.80
CA LYS A 20 10.42 -21.21 -6.34
C LYS A 20 10.02 -21.54 -7.77
N GLY A 21 8.72 -21.40 -8.09
CA GLY A 21 8.21 -21.55 -9.46
C GLY A 21 8.81 -20.51 -10.41
N ILE A 22 8.80 -19.25 -9.99
CA ILE A 22 9.36 -18.12 -10.75
C ILE A 22 10.84 -18.32 -11.05
N SER A 23 11.64 -18.74 -10.05
CA SER A 23 13.06 -18.99 -10.25
C SER A 23 13.32 -19.99 -11.41
N LYS A 24 12.51 -21.05 -11.51
CA LYS A 24 12.61 -22.02 -12.62
C LYS A 24 12.21 -21.38 -13.96
N VAL A 25 11.19 -20.54 -13.98
CA VAL A 25 10.77 -19.84 -15.20
C VAL A 25 11.86 -18.87 -15.64
N THR A 26 12.46 -18.11 -14.73
CA THR A 26 13.56 -17.18 -15.03
C THR A 26 14.74 -17.93 -15.66
N GLU A 27 15.18 -19.03 -15.06
CA GLU A 27 16.25 -19.86 -15.62
C GLU A 27 15.94 -20.38 -17.04
N ALA A 28 14.70 -20.81 -17.27
CA ALA A 28 14.24 -21.26 -18.58
C ALA A 28 14.21 -20.14 -19.62
N THR A 29 13.74 -18.95 -19.22
CA THR A 29 13.65 -17.77 -20.10
C THR A 29 15.03 -17.25 -20.50
N GLU A 30 16.01 -17.28 -19.60
CA GLU A 30 17.40 -16.94 -19.92
C GLU A 30 18.01 -17.87 -20.96
N LYS A 31 17.81 -19.19 -20.84
CA LYS A 31 18.27 -20.18 -21.82
C LYS A 31 17.61 -19.98 -23.18
N ILE A 32 16.30 -19.72 -23.22
CA ILE A 32 15.58 -19.45 -24.46
C ILE A 32 16.11 -18.15 -25.10
N ASN A 33 16.27 -17.06 -24.36
CA ASN A 33 16.81 -15.81 -24.88
C ASN A 33 18.19 -15.99 -25.51
N SER A 34 19.10 -16.68 -24.83
CA SER A 34 20.43 -16.99 -25.36
C SER A 34 20.38 -17.75 -26.70
N THR A 35 19.47 -18.72 -26.80
CA THR A 35 19.27 -19.48 -28.04
C THR A 35 18.70 -18.61 -29.17
N LEU A 36 17.71 -17.76 -28.86
CA LEU A 36 17.11 -16.84 -29.81
C LEU A 36 18.13 -15.81 -30.31
N ASP A 37 18.97 -15.27 -29.43
CA ASP A 37 20.04 -14.34 -29.81
C ASP A 37 21.04 -14.98 -30.76
N SER A 38 21.45 -16.21 -30.46
CA SER A 38 22.37 -16.98 -31.31
C SER A 38 21.77 -17.25 -32.69
N PHE A 39 20.46 -17.51 -32.78
CA PHE A 39 19.78 -17.74 -34.07
C PHE A 39 19.66 -16.45 -34.87
N THR A 40 19.17 -15.36 -34.26
CA THR A 40 18.89 -14.08 -34.92
C THR A 40 20.14 -13.32 -35.35
N SER A 41 21.29 -13.60 -34.70
CA SER A 41 22.62 -13.01 -35.03
C SER A 41 23.45 -13.85 -35.98
N ASN A 42 22.95 -14.96 -36.49
CA ASN A 42 23.68 -15.88 -37.35
C ASN A 42 23.95 -15.30 -38.75
N GLY A 43 25.15 -14.82 -38.99
CA GLY A 43 25.55 -14.21 -40.26
C GLY A 43 25.70 -15.20 -41.44
N ASN A 44 25.60 -16.53 -41.20
CA ASN A 44 25.68 -17.54 -42.24
C ASN A 44 24.36 -17.93 -42.88
N LEU A 45 23.26 -17.42 -42.35
CA LEU A 45 21.88 -17.64 -42.85
C LEU A 45 21.34 -16.40 -43.53
N SER A 46 20.68 -16.57 -44.68
CA SER A 46 20.13 -15.49 -45.48
C SER A 46 18.90 -15.95 -46.29
N GLY A 47 18.22 -14.96 -46.88
CA GLY A 47 17.04 -15.19 -47.75
C GLY A 47 15.72 -14.92 -47.01
N ASN A 48 14.62 -14.89 -47.79
CA ASN A 48 13.29 -14.52 -47.28
C ASN A 48 12.81 -15.40 -46.14
N TRP A 49 13.07 -16.71 -46.20
CA TRP A 49 12.70 -17.63 -45.13
C TRP A 49 13.38 -17.25 -43.80
N TYR A 50 14.68 -16.93 -43.85
CA TYR A 50 15.41 -16.52 -42.65
C TYR A 50 14.89 -15.21 -42.08
N VAL A 51 14.53 -14.23 -42.93
CA VAL A 51 13.91 -12.97 -42.49
C VAL A 51 12.58 -13.25 -41.76
N HIS A 52 11.72 -14.11 -42.32
CA HIS A 52 10.48 -14.50 -41.67
C HIS A 52 10.72 -15.24 -40.34
N ALA A 53 11.69 -16.17 -40.34
CA ALA A 53 12.05 -16.88 -39.13
C ALA A 53 12.61 -15.91 -38.04
N CYS A 54 13.42 -14.94 -38.38
CA CYS A 54 13.89 -13.90 -37.43
C CYS A 54 12.73 -13.09 -36.86
N THR A 55 11.78 -12.68 -37.70
CA THR A 55 10.59 -11.95 -37.25
C THR A 55 9.74 -12.80 -36.31
N HIS A 56 9.58 -14.08 -36.60
CA HIS A 56 8.91 -15.02 -35.71
C HIS A 56 9.65 -15.16 -34.37
N MET A 57 10.98 -15.30 -34.39
CA MET A 57 11.79 -15.38 -33.17
C MET A 57 11.75 -14.09 -32.33
N MET A 58 11.63 -12.93 -32.96
CA MET A 58 11.36 -11.67 -32.24
C MET A 58 10.03 -11.71 -31.49
N GLY A 59 8.99 -12.30 -32.09
CA GLY A 59 7.73 -12.55 -31.40
C GLY A 59 7.87 -13.50 -30.20
N VAL A 60 8.60 -14.60 -30.38
CA VAL A 60 8.92 -15.51 -29.25
C VAL A 60 9.67 -14.77 -28.16
N LYS A 61 10.67 -13.95 -28.50
CA LYS A 61 11.44 -13.15 -27.55
C LYS A 61 10.56 -12.18 -26.77
N LYS A 62 9.52 -11.64 -27.41
CA LYS A 62 8.54 -10.78 -26.74
C LYS A 62 7.73 -11.55 -25.68
N ILE A 63 7.28 -12.76 -25.97
CA ILE A 63 6.60 -13.62 -24.99
C ILE A 63 7.55 -13.97 -23.83
N VAL A 64 8.78 -14.32 -24.12
CA VAL A 64 9.80 -14.64 -23.10
C VAL A 64 10.07 -13.44 -22.20
N HIS A 65 10.13 -12.24 -22.76
CA HIS A 65 10.24 -11.01 -21.98
C HIS A 65 9.01 -10.77 -21.10
N GLY A 66 7.80 -11.01 -21.63
CA GLY A 66 6.55 -10.98 -20.85
C GLY A 66 6.58 -11.94 -19.65
N LEU A 67 7.05 -13.17 -19.84
CA LEU A 67 7.18 -14.16 -18.77
C LEU A 67 8.19 -13.75 -17.70
N SER A 68 9.35 -13.22 -18.10
CA SER A 68 10.35 -12.73 -17.16
C SER A 68 9.80 -11.57 -16.34
N SER A 69 9.18 -10.59 -17.00
CA SER A 69 8.58 -9.43 -16.33
C SER A 69 7.43 -9.82 -15.41
N LEU A 70 6.60 -10.79 -15.81
CA LEU A 70 5.57 -11.35 -14.94
C LEU A 70 6.19 -11.97 -13.67
N GLY A 71 7.31 -12.67 -13.82
CA GLY A 71 8.07 -13.22 -12.68
C GLY A 71 8.51 -12.14 -11.69
N ASP A 72 9.03 -11.03 -12.18
CA ASP A 72 9.47 -9.90 -11.33
C ASP A 72 8.28 -9.22 -10.63
N ILE A 73 7.15 -9.06 -11.31
CA ILE A 73 5.92 -8.51 -10.73
C ILE A 73 5.41 -9.43 -9.62
N VAL A 74 5.30 -10.73 -9.87
CA VAL A 74 4.85 -11.72 -8.86
C VAL A 74 5.78 -11.72 -7.64
N LYS A 75 7.09 -11.65 -7.87
CA LYS A 75 8.08 -11.56 -6.79
C LYS A 75 7.86 -10.32 -5.93
N THR A 76 7.61 -9.17 -6.56
CA THR A 76 7.34 -7.91 -5.87
C THR A 76 6.05 -8.01 -5.04
N ASP A 77 4.97 -8.53 -5.62
CA ASP A 77 3.69 -8.68 -4.92
C ASP A 77 3.76 -9.69 -3.78
N CYS A 78 4.47 -10.83 -3.96
CA CYS A 78 4.70 -11.79 -2.88
C CYS A 78 5.44 -11.17 -1.70
N ASN A 79 6.48 -10.38 -1.96
CA ASN A 79 7.23 -9.72 -0.91
C ASN A 79 6.36 -8.66 -0.20
N THR A 80 5.61 -7.86 -0.95
CA THR A 80 4.67 -6.88 -0.39
C THR A 80 3.62 -7.56 0.49
N LEU A 81 3.09 -8.72 0.06
CA LEU A 81 2.13 -9.50 0.85
C LEU A 81 2.76 -10.06 2.13
N ILE A 82 3.97 -10.62 2.04
CA ILE A 82 4.71 -11.15 3.21
C ILE A 82 4.96 -10.03 4.22
N ASP A 83 5.37 -8.86 3.75
CA ASP A 83 5.65 -7.70 4.58
C ASP A 83 4.37 -7.15 5.26
N ALA A 84 3.25 -7.15 4.56
CA ALA A 84 1.99 -6.65 5.08
C ALA A 84 1.39 -7.52 6.20
N VAL A 85 1.49 -8.86 6.10
CA VAL A 85 0.80 -9.77 7.03
C VAL A 85 1.49 -9.91 8.39
N GLY A 86 2.78 -9.57 8.51
CA GLY A 86 3.54 -9.67 9.75
C GLY A 86 3.72 -11.11 10.23
N ASP A 87 3.70 -11.34 11.56
CA ASP A 87 3.98 -12.65 12.17
C ASP A 87 2.83 -13.20 13.04
N GLU A 88 1.83 -12.38 13.35
CA GLU A 88 0.72 -12.75 14.23
C GLU A 88 -0.47 -13.32 13.44
N ILE A 89 -1.01 -14.45 13.92
CA ILE A 89 -2.28 -14.98 13.39
C ILE A 89 -3.42 -14.13 13.94
N LEU A 90 -4.19 -13.50 13.04
CA LEU A 90 -5.35 -12.69 13.40
C LEU A 90 -6.63 -13.38 12.93
N ARG A 91 -7.59 -13.54 13.83
CA ARG A 91 -8.92 -14.11 13.55
C ARG A 91 -9.97 -13.12 14.00
N GLU A 92 -10.64 -12.52 13.06
CA GLU A 92 -11.60 -11.43 13.31
C GLU A 92 -12.74 -11.86 14.24
N ASP A 93 -13.29 -13.05 14.05
CA ASP A 93 -14.37 -13.57 14.89
C ASP A 93 -13.91 -13.75 16.35
N ASP A 94 -12.75 -14.37 16.57
CA ASP A 94 -12.20 -14.59 17.93
C ASP A 94 -11.96 -13.25 18.64
N ILE A 95 -11.41 -12.26 17.91
CA ILE A 95 -11.15 -10.92 18.46
C ILE A 95 -12.45 -10.20 18.81
N ASN A 96 -13.46 -10.27 17.97
CA ASN A 96 -14.77 -9.66 18.22
C ASN A 96 -15.50 -10.32 19.41
N ASP A 97 -15.38 -11.63 19.53
CA ASP A 97 -15.92 -12.37 20.68
C ASP A 97 -15.25 -11.93 21.99
N ASP A 98 -13.92 -11.76 21.98
CA ASP A 98 -13.19 -11.28 23.15
C ASP A 98 -13.55 -9.82 23.49
N ILE A 99 -13.66 -8.93 22.50
CA ILE A 99 -14.17 -7.56 22.70
C ILE A 99 -15.55 -7.60 23.38
N SER A 100 -16.43 -8.48 22.93
CA SER A 100 -17.77 -8.63 23.47
C SER A 100 -17.76 -9.12 24.93
N LYS A 101 -16.89 -10.06 25.28
CA LYS A 101 -16.69 -10.52 26.64
C LYS A 101 -16.23 -9.38 27.57
N HIS A 102 -15.21 -8.63 27.18
CA HIS A 102 -14.68 -7.51 27.95
C HIS A 102 -15.69 -6.38 28.11
N LYS A 103 -16.48 -6.06 27.06
CA LYS A 103 -17.62 -5.12 27.16
C LYS A 103 -18.68 -5.56 28.16
N ASN A 104 -18.96 -6.86 28.26
CA ASN A 104 -19.91 -7.40 29.25
C ASN A 104 -19.36 -7.30 30.67
N ILE A 105 -18.06 -7.52 30.88
CA ILE A 105 -17.38 -7.33 32.18
C ILE A 105 -17.51 -5.86 32.61
N ILE A 106 -17.26 -4.90 31.70
CA ILE A 106 -17.41 -3.47 31.98
C ILE A 106 -18.84 -3.13 32.38
N LYS A 107 -19.87 -3.67 31.70
CA LYS A 107 -21.27 -3.49 32.11
C LYS A 107 -21.54 -3.99 33.51
N GLY A 108 -20.96 -5.14 33.90
CA GLY A 108 -21.07 -5.66 35.28
C GLY A 108 -20.41 -4.72 36.29
N ILE A 109 -19.24 -4.20 35.98
CA ILE A 109 -18.52 -3.22 36.82
C ILE A 109 -19.36 -1.94 36.96
N ASP A 110 -19.92 -1.40 35.89
CA ASP A 110 -20.74 -0.19 35.91
C ASP A 110 -22.01 -0.38 36.75
N THR A 111 -22.66 -1.55 36.64
CA THR A 111 -23.78 -1.91 37.48
C THR A 111 -23.40 -1.95 38.97
N SER A 112 -22.25 -2.54 39.28
CA SER A 112 -21.73 -2.62 40.67
C SER A 112 -21.38 -1.23 41.21
N LEU A 113 -20.74 -0.39 40.40
CA LEU A 113 -20.44 1.01 40.77
C LEU A 113 -21.72 1.80 41.06
N LEU A 114 -22.75 1.65 40.24
CA LEU A 114 -24.05 2.29 40.47
C LEU A 114 -24.66 1.82 41.82
N LEU A 115 -24.64 0.53 42.07
CA LEU A 115 -25.16 -0.03 43.30
C LEU A 115 -24.40 0.50 44.56
N TYR A 116 -23.07 0.58 44.48
CA TYR A 116 -22.25 1.14 45.57
C TYR A 116 -22.50 2.65 45.74
N MET A 117 -22.75 3.41 44.68
CA MET A 117 -23.14 4.81 44.79
C MET A 117 -24.50 4.98 45.50
N LEU A 118 -25.48 4.16 45.19
CA LEU A 118 -26.78 4.14 45.89
C LEU A 118 -26.64 3.75 47.38
N LEU A 119 -25.76 2.78 47.68
CA LEU A 119 -25.49 2.35 49.03
C LEU A 119 -24.86 3.47 49.88
N MET A 120 -23.90 4.24 49.32
CA MET A 120 -23.28 5.37 50.00
C MET A 120 -24.31 6.49 50.34
N ILE A 121 -25.31 6.70 49.49
CA ILE A 121 -26.38 7.66 49.74
C ILE A 121 -27.29 7.15 50.87
N SER A 122 -27.55 5.84 50.93
CA SER A 122 -28.47 5.23 51.89
C SER A 122 -27.83 5.02 53.29
N ILE A 123 -26.53 4.80 53.36
CA ILE A 123 -25.82 4.48 54.63
C ILE A 123 -24.47 5.26 54.63
N PRO A 124 -24.46 6.51 55.12
CA PRO A 124 -23.23 7.35 55.09
C PRO A 124 -22.04 6.79 55.86
N ASP A 125 -22.25 6.04 56.92
CA ASP A 125 -21.19 5.53 57.80
C ASP A 125 -20.23 4.51 57.14
N ILE A 126 -20.61 3.92 55.99
CA ILE A 126 -19.77 2.95 55.26
C ILE A 126 -18.98 3.60 54.11
N SER A 127 -19.04 4.91 53.97
CA SER A 127 -18.51 5.64 52.81
C SER A 127 -17.02 5.36 52.53
N ALA A 128 -16.19 5.22 53.58
CA ALA A 128 -14.75 4.97 53.40
C ALA A 128 -14.45 3.58 52.82
N VAL A 129 -15.15 2.54 53.28
CA VAL A 129 -14.97 1.16 52.77
C VAL A 129 -15.49 1.03 51.37
N VAL A 130 -16.66 1.60 51.12
CA VAL A 130 -17.28 1.59 49.78
C VAL A 130 -16.44 2.38 48.76
N SER A 131 -15.86 3.51 49.17
CA SER A 131 -14.96 4.29 48.28
C SER A 131 -13.74 3.49 47.84
N ASN A 132 -13.10 2.72 48.71
CA ASN A 132 -11.97 1.85 48.34
C ASN A 132 -12.40 0.78 47.33
N THR A 133 -13.52 0.12 47.56
CA THR A 133 -14.09 -0.88 46.63
C THR A 133 -14.40 -0.25 45.26
N MET A 134 -15.01 0.94 45.24
CA MET A 134 -15.29 1.65 44.00
C MET A 134 -14.02 2.05 43.23
N ASN A 135 -12.96 2.43 43.95
CA ASN A 135 -11.68 2.74 43.31
C ASN A 135 -11.05 1.50 42.67
N THR A 136 -11.13 0.35 43.34
CA THR A 136 -10.70 -0.94 42.78
C THR A 136 -11.49 -1.30 41.53
N LEU A 137 -12.81 -1.13 41.54
CA LEU A 137 -13.68 -1.39 40.39
C LEU A 137 -13.38 -0.43 39.22
N ARG A 138 -13.13 0.85 39.51
CA ARG A 138 -12.73 1.83 38.47
C ARG A 138 -11.39 1.44 37.82
N HIS A 139 -10.42 1.02 38.64
CA HIS A 139 -9.15 0.53 38.10
C HIS A 139 -9.34 -0.74 37.26
N SER A 140 -10.16 -1.70 37.72
CA SER A 140 -10.50 -2.89 36.93
C SER A 140 -11.17 -2.51 35.61
N LYS A 141 -12.08 -1.54 35.60
CA LYS A 141 -12.71 -1.03 34.37
C LYS A 141 -11.68 -0.43 33.39
N GLU A 142 -10.71 0.31 33.91
CA GLU A 142 -9.64 0.89 33.11
C GLU A 142 -8.76 -0.20 32.45
N VAL A 143 -8.44 -1.26 33.18
CA VAL A 143 -7.73 -2.43 32.63
C VAL A 143 -8.53 -3.07 31.50
N GLU A 144 -9.83 -3.31 31.70
CA GLU A 144 -10.70 -3.89 30.66
C GLU A 144 -10.80 -3.01 29.41
N LEU A 145 -10.88 -1.69 29.58
CA LEU A 145 -10.87 -0.73 28.46
C LEU A 145 -9.55 -0.76 27.69
N ASN A 146 -8.42 -0.92 28.39
CA ASN A 146 -7.12 -1.04 27.74
C ASN A 146 -7.03 -2.33 26.92
N VAL A 147 -7.58 -3.45 27.42
CA VAL A 147 -7.65 -4.70 26.66
C VAL A 147 -8.49 -4.53 25.40
N ILE A 148 -9.67 -3.89 25.51
CA ILE A 148 -10.51 -3.62 24.34
C ILE A 148 -9.75 -2.78 23.31
N ASN A 149 -9.04 -1.74 23.72
CA ASN A 149 -8.24 -0.90 22.81
C ASN A 149 -7.17 -1.72 22.06
N VAL A 150 -6.51 -2.67 22.73
CA VAL A 150 -5.54 -3.57 22.09
C VAL A 150 -6.23 -4.47 21.07
N LEU A 151 -7.39 -5.02 21.40
CA LEU A 151 -8.16 -5.88 20.50
C LEU A 151 -8.71 -5.10 19.28
N GLU A 152 -9.21 -3.89 19.49
CA GLU A 152 -9.66 -3.02 18.41
C GLU A 152 -8.49 -2.59 17.48
N ASN A 153 -7.28 -2.47 18.02
CA ASN A 153 -6.08 -2.27 17.20
C ASN A 153 -5.78 -3.48 16.31
N LYS A 154 -6.02 -4.70 16.80
CA LYS A 154 -5.87 -5.92 15.98
C LYS A 154 -6.89 -5.97 14.84
N ILE A 155 -8.14 -5.55 15.06
CA ILE A 155 -9.13 -5.43 13.98
C ILE A 155 -8.66 -4.41 12.94
N ARG A 156 -8.22 -3.22 13.36
CA ARG A 156 -7.66 -2.21 12.43
C ARG A 156 -6.50 -2.76 11.61
N LYS A 157 -5.63 -3.57 12.23
CA LYS A 157 -4.54 -4.22 11.52
C LYS A 157 -5.02 -5.17 10.41
N ILE A 158 -6.13 -5.90 10.63
CA ILE A 158 -6.75 -6.72 9.58
C ILE A 158 -7.22 -5.83 8.42
N ASP A 159 -7.89 -4.70 8.71
CA ASP A 159 -8.35 -3.74 7.70
C ASP A 159 -7.18 -3.15 6.90
N GLU A 160 -6.09 -2.80 7.57
CA GLU A 160 -4.87 -2.28 6.96
C GLU A 160 -4.21 -3.32 6.04
N ILE A 161 -4.12 -4.58 6.46
CA ILE A 161 -3.59 -5.68 5.63
C ILE A 161 -4.47 -5.86 4.39
N GLU A 162 -5.78 -5.90 4.53
CA GLU A 162 -6.72 -6.03 3.41
C GLU A 162 -6.56 -4.85 2.43
N ALA A 163 -6.53 -3.63 2.94
CA ALA A 163 -6.33 -2.43 2.12
C ALA A 163 -4.99 -2.45 1.38
N ALA A 164 -3.91 -2.89 2.04
CA ALA A 164 -2.57 -2.96 1.45
C ALA A 164 -2.42 -4.07 0.41
N THR A 165 -3.26 -5.10 0.46
CA THR A 165 -3.08 -6.30 -0.36
C THR A 165 -4.16 -6.52 -1.41
N LYS A 166 -5.26 -5.77 -1.37
CA LYS A 166 -6.43 -5.93 -2.26
C LYS A 166 -6.10 -5.82 -3.75
N ASP A 167 -5.08 -5.05 -4.10
CA ASP A 167 -4.70 -4.78 -5.48
C ASP A 167 -3.47 -5.60 -5.94
N LEU A 168 -2.93 -6.45 -5.08
CA LEU A 168 -1.86 -7.37 -5.45
C LEU A 168 -2.39 -8.43 -6.42
N PHE A 169 -1.53 -8.86 -7.33
CA PHE A 169 -1.80 -9.93 -8.30
C PHE A 169 -2.89 -9.62 -9.37
N LEU A 170 -3.38 -8.38 -9.48
CA LEU A 170 -4.44 -8.01 -10.43
C LEU A 170 -3.96 -7.93 -11.89
N GLU A 171 -2.72 -7.48 -12.11
CA GLU A 171 -2.21 -7.22 -13.46
C GLU A 171 -1.82 -8.50 -14.25
N TYR A 172 -1.79 -9.64 -13.58
CA TYR A 172 -1.40 -10.91 -14.21
C TYR A 172 -2.35 -11.36 -15.31
N GLY A 173 -3.66 -11.23 -15.08
CA GLY A 173 -4.69 -11.68 -16.01
C GLY A 173 -4.54 -11.01 -17.37
N ASN A 174 -4.31 -9.72 -17.41
CA ASN A 174 -4.12 -8.96 -18.64
C ASN A 174 -2.85 -9.41 -19.39
N LEU A 175 -1.71 -9.44 -18.70
CA LEU A 175 -0.44 -9.82 -19.32
C LEU A 175 -0.46 -11.28 -19.83
N ILE A 176 -1.03 -12.21 -19.06
CA ILE A 176 -1.21 -13.61 -19.49
C ILE A 176 -2.13 -13.71 -20.71
N SER A 177 -3.22 -12.95 -20.76
CA SER A 177 -4.13 -12.92 -21.90
C SER A 177 -3.44 -12.44 -23.18
N LEU A 178 -2.64 -11.36 -23.07
CA LEU A 178 -1.85 -10.82 -24.18
C LEU A 178 -0.78 -11.81 -24.66
N MET A 179 -0.08 -12.47 -23.73
CA MET A 179 0.89 -13.51 -24.08
C MET A 179 0.22 -14.70 -24.78
N ASN A 180 -0.96 -15.12 -24.36
CA ASN A 180 -1.73 -16.19 -25.02
C ASN A 180 -2.15 -15.79 -26.45
N THR A 181 -2.54 -14.53 -26.64
CA THR A 181 -2.81 -13.98 -27.98
C THR A 181 -1.56 -14.06 -28.86
N GLY A 182 -0.40 -13.66 -28.31
CA GLY A 182 0.88 -13.77 -29.01
C GLY A 182 1.27 -15.21 -29.33
N LEU A 183 1.10 -16.15 -28.38
CA LEU A 183 1.35 -17.58 -28.62
C LEU A 183 0.48 -18.15 -29.73
N SER A 184 -0.78 -17.76 -29.80
CA SER A 184 -1.70 -18.16 -30.86
C SER A 184 -1.26 -17.63 -32.24
N ALA A 185 -0.80 -16.37 -32.30
CA ALA A 185 -0.26 -15.77 -33.48
C ALA A 185 1.04 -16.46 -33.96
N LEU A 186 1.91 -16.82 -33.01
CA LEU A 186 3.15 -17.56 -33.30
C LEU A 186 2.87 -18.97 -33.79
N ALA A 187 1.90 -19.68 -33.21
CA ALA A 187 1.48 -21.00 -33.65
C ALA A 187 0.95 -20.95 -35.12
N THR A 188 0.14 -19.96 -35.44
CA THR A 188 -0.35 -19.73 -36.81
C THR A 188 0.81 -19.40 -37.76
N SER A 189 1.76 -18.57 -37.32
CA SER A 189 2.96 -18.25 -38.11
C SER A 189 3.80 -19.48 -38.42
N THR A 190 4.00 -20.36 -37.45
CA THR A 190 4.75 -21.62 -37.66
C THR A 190 4.10 -22.47 -38.75
N ALA A 191 2.80 -22.61 -38.76
CA ALA A 191 2.05 -23.33 -39.78
C ALA A 191 2.16 -22.69 -41.19
N ASN A 192 2.43 -21.39 -41.26
CA ASN A 192 2.52 -20.61 -42.49
C ASN A 192 3.96 -20.24 -42.89
N GLY A 193 4.92 -21.10 -42.58
CA GLY A 193 6.33 -20.87 -42.96
C GLY A 193 6.97 -19.66 -42.26
N PHE A 194 6.64 -19.43 -40.99
CA PHE A 194 7.09 -18.32 -40.13
C PHE A 194 6.58 -16.93 -40.52
N ASN A 195 5.58 -16.85 -41.38
CA ASN A 195 4.93 -15.58 -41.67
C ASN A 195 3.99 -15.19 -40.53
N LEU A 196 4.30 -14.12 -39.84
CA LEU A 196 3.41 -13.57 -38.83
C LEU A 196 2.18 -12.92 -39.46
N PRO A 197 1.01 -13.00 -38.81
CA PRO A 197 -0.17 -12.25 -39.26
C PRO A 197 0.12 -10.76 -39.32
N ALA A 198 -0.59 -10.04 -40.20
CA ALA A 198 -0.41 -8.60 -40.40
C ALA A 198 -0.65 -7.79 -39.11
N ASN A 199 -1.56 -8.27 -38.25
CA ASN A 199 -1.81 -7.64 -36.95
C ASN A 199 -0.83 -8.17 -35.89
N GLN A 200 0.17 -7.36 -35.56
CA GLN A 200 1.20 -7.62 -34.55
C GLN A 200 1.04 -6.71 -33.32
N ASN A 201 -0.12 -6.07 -33.13
CA ASN A 201 -0.35 -5.13 -32.04
C ASN A 201 -0.11 -5.75 -30.65
N TRP A 202 -0.36 -7.07 -30.50
CA TRP A 202 -0.11 -7.78 -29.25
C TRP A 202 1.32 -7.62 -28.73
N MET A 203 2.33 -7.46 -29.60
CA MET A 203 3.72 -7.24 -29.15
C MET A 203 3.86 -5.90 -28.44
N LYS A 204 3.21 -4.86 -28.96
CA LYS A 204 3.22 -3.52 -28.34
C LYS A 204 2.37 -3.50 -27.07
N GLU A 205 1.22 -4.17 -27.12
CA GLU A 205 0.32 -4.28 -25.96
C GLU A 205 0.99 -5.01 -24.78
N ILE A 206 1.82 -6.03 -25.03
CA ILE A 206 2.65 -6.67 -24.01
C ILE A 206 3.61 -5.67 -23.36
N ASP A 207 4.32 -4.85 -24.16
CA ASP A 207 5.23 -3.84 -23.61
C ASP A 207 4.50 -2.81 -22.77
N GLU A 208 3.35 -2.35 -23.23
CA GLU A 208 2.51 -1.41 -22.49
C GLU A 208 1.99 -2.02 -21.19
N ALA A 209 1.57 -3.30 -21.21
CA ALA A 209 1.14 -4.02 -20.03
C ALA A 209 2.29 -4.24 -19.02
N ILE A 210 3.50 -4.59 -19.49
CA ILE A 210 4.69 -4.71 -18.64
C ILE A 210 5.02 -3.37 -17.98
N ASN A 211 5.05 -2.29 -18.75
CA ASN A 211 5.37 -0.97 -18.24
C ASN A 211 4.33 -0.52 -17.19
N THR A 212 3.05 -0.77 -17.44
CA THR A 212 1.97 -0.45 -16.51
C THR A 212 2.09 -1.25 -15.21
N ALA A 213 2.27 -2.56 -15.32
CA ALA A 213 2.38 -3.43 -14.16
C ALA A 213 3.65 -3.15 -13.33
N THR A 214 4.78 -2.89 -13.99
CA THR A 214 6.04 -2.52 -13.32
C THR A 214 5.90 -1.17 -12.62
N ALA A 215 5.28 -0.17 -13.26
CA ALA A 215 5.05 1.13 -12.64
C ALA A 215 4.15 1.01 -11.39
N LYS A 216 3.09 0.19 -11.46
CA LYS A 216 2.19 -0.07 -10.34
C LYS A 216 2.89 -0.81 -9.19
N ALA A 217 3.66 -1.85 -9.48
CA ALA A 217 4.44 -2.57 -8.48
C ALA A 217 5.45 -1.64 -7.78
N LEU A 218 6.11 -0.77 -8.56
CA LEU A 218 7.04 0.22 -8.02
C LEU A 218 6.33 1.27 -7.16
N GLU A 219 5.13 1.69 -7.52
CA GLU A 219 4.31 2.64 -6.75
C GLU A 219 3.85 2.02 -5.43
N ASN A 220 3.38 0.78 -5.44
CA ASN A 220 3.03 0.04 -4.25
C ASN A 220 4.23 -0.13 -3.29
N ALA A 221 5.43 -0.26 -3.83
CA ALA A 221 6.67 -0.40 -3.06
C ALA A 221 7.22 0.93 -2.51
N LYS A 222 6.83 2.09 -3.06
CA LYS A 222 7.35 3.41 -2.67
C LYS A 222 6.83 3.90 -1.34
N GLY A 223 5.64 3.51 -0.94
CA GLY A 223 5.01 3.99 0.28
C GLY A 223 5.18 3.02 1.44
N LYS A 224 4.94 3.54 2.63
CA LYS A 224 4.91 2.78 3.86
C LYS A 224 3.46 2.58 4.27
N TYR A 225 2.96 1.36 4.20
CA TYR A 225 1.60 1.05 4.64
C TYR A 225 1.48 0.88 6.14
N ASP A 226 2.50 0.31 6.78
CA ASP A 226 2.62 0.25 8.23
C ASP A 226 4.10 0.27 8.64
N ILE A 227 4.40 1.14 9.61
CA ILE A 227 5.74 1.39 10.12
C ILE A 227 6.29 0.21 10.91
N THR A 228 5.44 -0.63 11.45
CA THR A 228 5.84 -1.61 12.45
C THR A 228 6.21 -2.97 11.91
N HIS A 229 5.85 -3.32 10.66
CA HIS A 229 5.90 -4.71 10.20
C HIS A 229 6.58 -4.98 8.85
N ALA A 230 6.93 -3.95 8.06
CA ALA A 230 7.47 -4.13 6.70
C ALA A 230 8.99 -4.33 6.64
N PHE A 231 9.68 -4.37 7.75
CA PHE A 231 11.13 -4.44 7.77
C PHE A 231 11.62 -5.65 8.54
N SER A 232 12.42 -6.49 7.85
CA SER A 232 13.42 -7.31 8.50
C SER A 232 14.32 -6.39 9.36
N LYS A 233 15.19 -6.91 10.17
CA LYS A 233 16.13 -6.15 11.01
C LYS A 233 16.87 -5.00 10.29
N ASP A 234 16.86 -5.00 8.95
CA ASP A 234 17.37 -3.94 8.09
C ASP A 234 16.22 -3.20 7.41
N PRO A 235 16.23 -1.86 7.39
CA PRO A 235 15.16 -1.02 6.84
C PRO A 235 15.18 -0.99 5.29
N VAL A 236 15.47 -2.11 4.64
CA VAL A 236 15.48 -2.27 3.19
C VAL A 236 14.31 -3.15 2.77
N ASN A 237 13.44 -2.61 1.92
CA ASN A 237 12.45 -3.41 1.23
C ASN A 237 13.17 -4.27 0.18
N LEU A 238 13.24 -5.57 0.42
CA LEU A 238 14.02 -6.51 -0.39
C LEU A 238 13.47 -6.67 -1.82
N SER A 239 12.20 -6.32 -2.06
CA SER A 239 11.59 -6.43 -3.40
C SER A 239 11.93 -5.26 -4.30
N SER A 240 11.98 -4.05 -3.75
CA SER A 240 12.23 -2.82 -4.51
C SER A 240 13.63 -2.26 -4.32
N GLY A 241 14.40 -2.79 -3.38
CA GLY A 241 15.66 -2.19 -2.93
C GLY A 241 15.46 -0.86 -2.21
N ASN A 242 14.22 -0.52 -1.86
CA ASN A 242 13.90 0.73 -1.20
C ASN A 242 14.38 0.71 0.25
N PHE A 243 15.34 1.57 0.57
CA PHE A 243 15.75 1.83 1.94
C PHE A 243 14.83 2.89 2.53
N ILE A 244 14.14 2.54 3.62
CA ILE A 244 13.29 3.47 4.38
C ILE A 244 13.87 3.58 5.80
N TYR A 245 14.01 4.80 6.27
CA TYR A 245 14.42 5.07 7.64
C TYR A 245 13.43 6.03 8.29
N GLU A 246 13.01 5.70 9.49
CA GLU A 246 12.13 6.52 10.29
C GLU A 246 12.69 6.70 11.69
N LYS A 247 12.54 7.90 12.20
CA LYS A 247 12.89 8.23 13.57
C LYS A 247 11.96 9.31 14.12
N ASN A 248 11.36 9.01 15.27
CA ASN A 248 10.66 10.01 16.05
C ASN A 248 11.70 10.80 16.87
N ASP A 249 11.85 12.10 16.57
CA ASP A 249 12.79 12.97 17.25
C ASP A 249 12.18 13.66 18.46
N LEU A 250 10.86 13.91 18.44
CA LEU A 250 10.12 14.54 19.53
C LEU A 250 8.74 13.91 19.65
N VAL A 251 8.40 13.51 20.86
CA VAL A 251 7.06 13.09 21.25
C VAL A 251 6.60 13.95 22.40
N ILE A 252 5.50 14.66 22.23
CA ILE A 252 4.83 15.43 23.27
C ILE A 252 3.55 14.71 23.63
N ASP A 253 3.51 14.16 24.85
CA ASP A 253 2.36 13.40 25.33
C ASP A 253 1.16 14.31 25.63
N GLY A 254 -0.05 13.82 25.35
CA GLY A 254 -1.30 14.53 25.58
C GLY A 254 -2.50 13.72 25.09
N LYS A 255 -3.71 14.31 25.21
CA LYS A 255 -4.93 13.68 24.65
C LYS A 255 -4.87 13.46 23.14
N SER A 256 -4.03 14.23 22.45
CA SER A 256 -3.63 14.04 21.06
C SER A 256 -2.12 14.24 21.04
N PRO A 257 -1.33 13.18 21.12
CA PRO A 257 0.13 13.29 21.17
C PRO A 257 0.62 13.96 19.89
N LEU A 258 1.58 14.87 20.04
CA LEU A 258 2.27 15.50 18.93
C LEU A 258 3.58 14.74 18.70
N VAL A 259 3.73 14.14 17.53
CA VAL A 259 4.93 13.41 17.15
C VAL A 259 5.62 14.11 15.99
N PHE A 260 6.87 14.50 16.20
CA PHE A 260 7.73 14.94 15.12
C PHE A 260 8.66 13.80 14.74
N GLY A 261 8.40 13.20 13.57
CA GLY A 261 9.17 12.10 13.00
C GLY A 261 9.81 12.51 11.68
N ARG A 262 10.99 12.00 11.41
CA ARG A 262 11.68 12.10 10.12
C ARG A 262 11.59 10.80 9.37
N PHE A 263 11.39 10.91 8.05
CA PHE A 263 11.26 9.79 7.15
C PHE A 263 12.25 9.93 5.99
N TYR A 264 13.01 8.89 5.72
CA TYR A 264 13.86 8.78 4.53
C TYR A 264 13.34 7.65 3.64
N ASN A 265 13.20 7.93 2.35
CA ASN A 265 12.78 6.95 1.36
C ASN A 265 13.73 7.03 0.16
N SER A 266 14.55 5.99 -0.06
CA SER A 266 15.63 6.01 -1.07
C SER A 266 15.13 6.08 -2.52
N ILE A 267 13.88 5.72 -2.79
CA ILE A 267 13.27 5.79 -4.12
C ILE A 267 12.62 7.17 -4.35
N ASN A 268 12.32 7.91 -3.28
CA ASN A 268 11.71 9.23 -3.38
C ASN A 268 12.61 10.19 -4.17
N THR A 269 12.04 10.91 -5.13
CA THR A 269 12.75 11.92 -5.93
C THR A 269 12.65 13.31 -5.32
N TYR A 270 11.83 13.47 -4.30
CA TYR A 270 11.54 14.74 -3.65
C TYR A 270 12.72 15.24 -2.80
N LYS A 271 12.86 16.58 -2.77
CA LYS A 271 13.78 17.28 -1.87
C LYS A 271 12.97 17.99 -0.78
N GLY A 272 12.97 17.42 0.42
CA GLY A 272 12.31 17.97 1.59
C GLY A 272 13.16 19.01 2.36
N ALA A 273 12.63 19.47 3.48
CA ALA A 273 13.31 20.43 4.36
C ALA A 273 14.65 19.89 4.92
N PHE A 274 14.76 18.56 5.09
CA PHE A 274 15.97 17.88 5.58
C PHE A 274 16.90 17.37 4.47
N GLY A 275 16.65 17.76 3.22
CA GLY A 275 17.46 17.35 2.07
C GLY A 275 16.79 16.38 1.14
N ASN A 276 17.57 15.77 0.24
CA ASN A 276 17.05 14.84 -0.77
C ASN A 276 16.48 13.58 -0.09
N ARG A 277 15.27 13.17 -0.50
CA ARG A 277 14.63 11.93 -0.07
C ARG A 277 14.20 11.90 1.41
N TRP A 278 14.29 13.04 2.10
CA TRP A 278 13.84 13.20 3.48
C TRP A 278 12.52 13.94 3.55
N ASN A 279 11.62 13.46 4.40
CA ASN A 279 10.36 14.09 4.77
C ASN A 279 10.21 14.13 6.30
N HIS A 280 9.17 14.78 6.79
CA HIS A 280 8.83 14.78 8.21
C HIS A 280 7.30 14.80 8.41
N SER A 281 6.84 14.46 9.62
CA SER A 281 5.43 14.29 9.98
C SER A 281 4.49 15.44 9.59
N PHE A 282 5.02 16.64 9.35
CA PHE A 282 4.21 17.82 8.99
C PHE A 282 4.47 18.30 7.55
N GLU A 283 5.19 17.53 6.77
CA GLU A 283 5.54 17.90 5.40
C GLU A 283 4.67 17.12 4.39
N VAL A 284 3.49 17.65 4.13
CA VAL A 284 2.63 17.18 3.03
C VAL A 284 2.61 18.26 1.97
N LYS A 285 2.91 17.90 0.72
CA LYS A 285 2.99 18.84 -0.40
C LYS A 285 2.19 18.36 -1.59
N LEU A 286 1.62 19.31 -2.31
CA LEU A 286 0.98 19.10 -3.60
C LEU A 286 1.79 19.85 -4.67
N LEU A 287 2.34 19.10 -5.62
CA LEU A 287 3.01 19.63 -6.80
C LEU A 287 2.01 19.60 -7.95
N VAL A 288 1.72 20.76 -8.55
CA VAL A 288 0.78 20.87 -9.66
C VAL A 288 1.54 21.29 -10.89
N GLU A 289 1.38 20.55 -11.97
CA GLU A 289 2.01 20.80 -13.27
C GLU A 289 0.96 20.93 -14.35
N ARG A 290 1.20 21.82 -15.31
CA ARG A 290 0.42 21.94 -16.53
C ARG A 290 1.29 21.66 -17.74
N ASN A 291 0.86 20.72 -18.57
CA ASN A 291 1.56 20.46 -19.81
C ASN A 291 1.22 21.52 -20.88
N VAL A 292 1.97 21.50 -22.00
CA VAL A 292 1.80 22.42 -23.12
C VAL A 292 0.39 22.38 -23.73
N ALA A 293 -0.32 21.23 -23.59
CA ALA A 293 -1.70 21.06 -24.05
C ALA A 293 -2.74 21.54 -23.01
N GLY A 294 -2.31 22.18 -21.92
CA GLY A 294 -3.20 22.68 -20.87
C GLY A 294 -3.76 21.60 -19.93
N LYS A 295 -3.35 20.32 -20.09
CA LYS A 295 -3.74 19.24 -19.21
C LYS A 295 -3.00 19.38 -17.89
N GLU A 296 -3.75 19.37 -16.80
CA GLU A 296 -3.22 19.54 -15.45
C GLU A 296 -3.02 18.20 -14.79
N SER A 297 -1.88 18.02 -14.16
CA SER A 297 -1.54 16.89 -13.33
C SER A 297 -1.07 17.37 -11.98
N ALA A 298 -1.21 16.52 -10.97
CA ALA A 298 -0.74 16.82 -9.63
C ALA A 298 -0.07 15.60 -9.02
N LYS A 299 0.93 15.84 -8.18
CA LYS A 299 1.59 14.85 -7.37
C LYS A 299 1.48 15.26 -5.91
N ILE A 300 0.88 14.41 -5.08
CA ILE A 300 0.90 14.60 -3.64
C ILE A 300 2.06 13.82 -3.05
N ILE A 301 2.79 14.45 -2.13
CA ILE A 301 3.86 13.84 -1.36
C ILE A 301 3.40 13.81 0.08
N ARG A 302 3.27 12.62 0.62
CA ARG A 302 2.82 12.38 1.99
C ARG A 302 3.95 12.55 2.99
N GLU A 303 3.57 12.63 4.27
CA GLU A 303 4.48 12.73 5.42
C GLU A 303 5.50 11.59 5.49
N ASP A 304 5.16 10.41 5.02
CA ASP A 304 6.02 9.22 4.94
C ASP A 304 6.85 9.13 3.65
N GLY A 305 6.80 10.18 2.82
CA GLY A 305 7.50 10.25 1.54
C GLY A 305 6.81 9.49 0.41
N ARG A 306 5.60 8.96 0.63
CA ARG A 306 4.80 8.35 -0.45
C ARG A 306 4.37 9.42 -1.44
N GLU A 307 4.45 9.08 -2.73
CA GLU A 307 4.02 9.92 -3.83
C GLU A 307 2.79 9.31 -4.51
N GLU A 308 1.72 10.09 -4.65
CA GLU A 308 0.55 9.74 -5.45
C GLU A 308 0.41 10.74 -6.60
N SER A 309 0.26 10.24 -7.84
CA SER A 309 0.18 11.08 -9.04
C SER A 309 -1.23 11.05 -9.62
N PHE A 310 -1.76 12.21 -9.93
CA PHE A 310 -3.12 12.43 -10.42
C PHE A 310 -3.11 13.17 -11.76
N THR A 311 -4.05 12.84 -12.62
CA THR A 311 -4.41 13.65 -13.78
C THR A 311 -5.81 14.17 -13.59
N PHE A 312 -6.04 15.48 -13.79
CA PHE A 312 -7.37 16.06 -13.66
C PHE A 312 -8.25 15.80 -14.86
N ILE A 313 -9.47 15.31 -14.58
CA ILE A 313 -10.59 15.23 -15.52
C ILE A 313 -11.68 16.13 -14.95
N GLY A 314 -11.80 17.36 -15.46
CA GLY A 314 -12.63 18.40 -14.85
C GLY A 314 -12.06 18.83 -13.49
N GLU A 315 -12.85 18.69 -12.45
CA GLU A 315 -12.46 19.06 -11.07
C GLU A 315 -11.90 17.87 -10.25
N GLU A 316 -12.02 16.66 -10.76
CA GLU A 316 -11.59 15.44 -10.07
C GLU A 316 -10.19 15.01 -10.57
N GLY A 317 -9.31 14.72 -9.62
CA GLY A 317 -8.02 14.09 -9.87
C GLY A 317 -8.17 12.58 -9.94
N VAL A 318 -7.94 12.03 -11.13
CA VAL A 318 -7.89 10.58 -11.33
C VAL A 318 -6.46 10.11 -11.13
N VAL A 319 -6.27 9.05 -10.34
CA VAL A 319 -4.95 8.46 -10.08
C VAL A 319 -4.35 7.92 -11.36
N ASN A 320 -3.10 8.25 -11.62
CA ASN A 320 -2.41 7.80 -12.82
C ASN A 320 -2.01 6.32 -12.74
N PHE A 321 -1.61 5.87 -11.55
CA PHE A 321 -1.11 4.51 -11.32
C PHE A 321 -1.47 4.06 -9.90
N GLY A 322 -1.87 2.80 -9.75
CA GLY A 322 -2.13 2.16 -8.47
C GLY A 322 -3.50 2.47 -7.85
N ALA A 323 -3.75 1.90 -6.69
CA ALA A 323 -4.90 2.26 -5.87
C ALA A 323 -4.65 3.62 -5.22
N SER A 324 -5.61 4.54 -5.35
CA SER A 324 -5.55 5.78 -4.61
C SER A 324 -5.84 5.52 -3.14
N LEU A 325 -5.01 6.05 -2.27
CA LEU A 325 -5.23 6.09 -0.83
C LEU A 325 -6.02 7.33 -0.41
N GLY A 326 -6.54 8.07 -1.39
CA GLY A 326 -7.32 9.26 -1.16
C GLY A 326 -7.89 9.84 -2.46
N LYS A 327 -8.71 10.85 -2.32
CA LYS A 327 -9.34 11.59 -3.43
C LYS A 327 -8.77 12.99 -3.50
N LEU A 328 -8.28 13.39 -4.67
CA LEU A 328 -7.86 14.76 -4.93
C LEU A 328 -8.94 15.48 -5.75
N MET A 329 -9.40 16.63 -5.26
CA MET A 329 -10.43 17.43 -5.91
C MET A 329 -10.00 18.89 -6.01
N LYS A 330 -10.36 19.57 -7.09
CA LYS A 330 -10.29 21.03 -7.19
C LYS A 330 -11.41 21.67 -6.38
N SER A 331 -11.13 22.81 -5.81
CA SER A 331 -12.10 23.65 -5.13
C SER A 331 -11.97 25.09 -5.59
N SER A 332 -12.91 25.95 -5.21
CA SER A 332 -12.86 27.39 -5.52
C SER A 332 -11.62 28.12 -4.97
N SER A 333 -10.94 27.55 -3.98
CA SER A 333 -9.78 28.15 -3.30
C SER A 333 -8.45 27.39 -3.50
N GLY A 334 -8.48 26.28 -4.27
CA GLY A 334 -7.29 25.45 -4.51
C GLY A 334 -7.64 23.97 -4.67
N TYR A 335 -7.01 23.11 -3.88
CA TYR A 335 -7.19 21.65 -3.96
C TYR A 335 -7.48 21.07 -2.59
N VAL A 336 -8.28 20.01 -2.57
CA VAL A 336 -8.58 19.22 -1.37
C VAL A 336 -8.20 17.77 -1.63
N TYR A 337 -7.29 17.24 -0.83
CA TYR A 337 -6.99 15.83 -0.80
C TYR A 337 -7.60 15.22 0.46
N GLU A 338 -8.43 14.21 0.28
CA GLU A 338 -9.11 13.48 1.36
C GLU A 338 -8.61 12.04 1.36
N THR A 339 -8.01 11.61 2.48
CA THR A 339 -7.55 10.23 2.66
C THR A 339 -8.72 9.29 2.87
N GLU A 340 -8.51 7.97 2.72
CA GLU A 340 -9.52 6.94 3.05
C GLU A 340 -9.99 7.03 4.51
N ALA A 341 -9.11 7.45 5.43
CA ALA A 341 -9.45 7.70 6.83
C ALA A 341 -10.26 9.00 7.06
N GLY A 342 -10.60 9.74 5.99
CA GLY A 342 -11.37 10.98 6.06
C GLY A 342 -10.56 12.21 6.50
N THR A 343 -9.23 12.11 6.58
CA THR A 343 -8.36 13.27 6.85
C THR A 343 -8.29 14.14 5.60
N LYS A 344 -8.53 15.45 5.77
CA LYS A 344 -8.51 16.42 4.66
C LYS A 344 -7.29 17.32 4.73
N TYR A 345 -6.55 17.36 3.62
CA TYR A 345 -5.48 18.31 3.39
C TYR A 345 -5.95 19.34 2.36
N ILE A 346 -5.89 20.62 2.73
CA ILE A 346 -6.30 21.72 1.86
C ILE A 346 -5.06 22.44 1.37
N PHE A 347 -5.00 22.67 0.06
CA PHE A 347 -3.90 23.36 -0.60
C PHE A 347 -4.44 24.55 -1.40
N ASN A 348 -3.68 25.64 -1.44
CA ASN A 348 -3.97 26.72 -2.36
C ASN A 348 -3.59 26.35 -3.81
N PHE A 349 -3.88 27.21 -4.78
CA PHE A 349 -3.53 26.96 -6.20
C PHE A 349 -2.02 26.85 -6.48
N LYS A 350 -1.17 27.23 -5.52
CA LYS A 350 0.29 27.04 -5.60
C LYS A 350 0.73 25.69 -5.00
N GLY A 351 -0.21 24.85 -4.56
CA GLY A 351 0.09 23.58 -3.90
C GLY A 351 0.58 23.71 -2.45
N GLN A 352 0.49 24.89 -1.85
CA GLN A 352 0.90 25.10 -0.46
C GLN A 352 -0.22 24.67 0.48
N TYR A 353 0.13 23.89 1.50
CA TYR A 353 -0.81 23.41 2.51
C TYR A 353 -1.42 24.56 3.31
N MET A 354 -2.73 24.54 3.42
CA MET A 354 -3.50 25.51 4.19
C MET A 354 -4.13 24.81 5.41
N PRO A 355 -3.64 25.04 6.62
CA PRO A 355 -4.19 24.41 7.81
C PRO A 355 -5.63 24.86 8.06
N ILE A 356 -6.52 23.90 8.33
CA ILE A 356 -7.93 24.21 8.67
C ILE A 356 -8.01 24.58 10.15
N TYR A 357 -8.33 25.84 10.43
CA TYR A 357 -8.70 26.25 11.77
C TYR A 357 -10.18 25.97 12.02
N LYS A 358 -10.52 24.87 12.70
CA LYS A 358 -11.87 24.71 13.24
C LYS A 358 -12.03 25.62 14.45
N LYS A 359 -12.75 26.73 14.28
CA LYS A 359 -13.19 27.57 15.39
C LYS A 359 -14.28 26.81 16.17
N LYS A 360 -13.89 25.95 17.11
CA LYS A 360 -14.83 25.42 18.11
C LYS A 360 -15.06 26.51 19.13
N ARG A 361 -16.31 26.98 19.29
CA ARG A 361 -16.74 27.67 20.50
C ARG A 361 -16.52 26.71 21.68
N GLN A 362 -15.69 27.14 22.64
CA GLN A 362 -15.27 26.52 23.88
C GLN A 362 -14.02 25.61 23.82
N LYS A 363 -12.95 26.18 24.41
CA LYS A 363 -11.69 25.56 24.89
C LYS A 363 -10.99 24.62 23.90
N SER A 364 -10.30 25.21 22.95
CA SER A 364 -9.35 24.51 22.10
C SER A 364 -7.94 25.00 22.38
N HIS A 365 -7.06 24.08 22.67
CA HIS A 365 -5.63 24.33 22.59
C HIS A 365 -5.27 24.39 21.10
N ILE A 366 -4.80 25.55 20.67
CA ILE A 366 -4.35 25.81 19.31
C ILE A 366 -2.88 25.43 19.26
N TYR A 367 -2.54 24.42 18.50
CA TYR A 367 -1.15 24.17 18.13
C TYR A 367 -0.87 24.88 16.80
N ARG A 368 -0.11 25.96 16.88
CA ARG A 368 0.42 26.67 15.72
C ARG A 368 1.85 26.18 15.53
N LEU A 369 2.08 25.35 14.50
CA LEU A 369 3.42 25.23 13.95
C LEU A 369 3.49 26.12 12.70
N VAL A 370 4.28 27.17 12.79
CA VAL A 370 4.69 28.00 11.66
C VAL A 370 6.08 27.50 11.28
N VAL A 371 6.23 27.01 10.08
CA VAL A 371 7.54 26.88 9.42
C VAL A 371 7.53 27.76 8.18
#